data_ba2b2e7ea8988a1b74cb14966d4e3f9b
#
_entry.id   ba2b2e7ea8988a1b74cb14966d4e3f9b
#
_cell.length_a   1.000
_cell.length_b   1.000
_cell.length_c   1.000
_cell.angle_alpha   90.00
_cell.angle_beta   90.00
_cell.angle_gamma   90.00
#
_symmetry.space_group_name_H-M   'P 1'
#
loop_
_entity.id
_entity.type
_entity.pdbx_description
1 polymer ?
#
loop_
_entity_poly.entity_id
_entity_poly.type
_entity_poly.pdbx_seq_one_letter_code
_entity_poly.pdbx_strand_id
1 'polypeptide(L)'
;AAMAVLESGEVIGSVSGGCVEGAIHEASLEVLKTKTSQSVTYGVSDDNAFAVGLTCGGTIELYIQYVDQSSFPDFADIAAKIEDKKAVAVATLVSAESGIGARIVLTKSDASGSLGNTQLDHAAIEGARALLNHGTTKTLKLGPNGENRMDDVSVFVESFAPAPRMIIFGAIDFAAAVARIGKFMGYYVIVCDARALFA
;
A
#
# COMPACT_ATOMS: atom_id res chain seq x y z
N ALA A 1 -0.61 6.06 -2.02
CA ALA A 1 -1.97 6.60 -1.93
C ALA A 1 -2.96 5.58 -2.51
N ALA A 2 -4.19 5.58 -2.05
CA ALA A 2 -5.22 4.66 -2.50
C ALA A 2 -6.59 5.35 -2.54
N MET A 3 -7.43 4.90 -3.47
CA MET A 3 -8.81 5.34 -3.63
C MET A 3 -9.69 4.12 -3.93
N ALA A 4 -10.86 4.05 -3.34
CA ALA A 4 -11.86 3.03 -3.65
C ALA A 4 -13.09 3.69 -4.30
N VAL A 5 -13.65 3.03 -5.30
CA VAL A 5 -14.90 3.42 -5.97
C VAL A 5 -15.88 2.28 -5.82
N LEU A 6 -17.03 2.57 -5.23
CA LEU A 6 -18.09 1.59 -4.99
C LEU A 6 -19.06 1.51 -6.18
N GLU A 7 -19.83 0.43 -6.28
CA GLU A 7 -20.89 0.30 -7.30
C GLU A 7 -21.95 1.42 -7.24
N SER A 8 -22.13 2.02 -6.05
CA SER A 8 -23.00 3.19 -5.86
C SER A 8 -22.46 4.47 -6.52
N GLY A 9 -21.19 4.47 -6.97
CA GLY A 9 -20.46 5.66 -7.42
C GLY A 9 -19.80 6.44 -6.28
N GLU A 10 -19.93 5.99 -5.02
CA GLU A 10 -19.25 6.61 -3.89
C GLU A 10 -17.73 6.42 -3.98
N VAL A 11 -16.99 7.45 -3.60
CA VAL A 11 -15.51 7.46 -3.63
C VAL A 11 -14.97 7.62 -2.21
N ILE A 12 -14.02 6.76 -1.85
CA ILE A 12 -13.33 6.79 -0.55
C ILE A 12 -11.83 6.93 -0.80
N GLY A 13 -11.19 7.93 -0.20
CA GLY A 13 -9.76 8.20 -0.35
C GLY A 13 -9.43 9.11 -1.53
N SER A 14 -8.14 9.24 -1.83
CA SER A 14 -7.61 10.06 -2.93
C SER A 14 -6.21 9.57 -3.30
N VAL A 15 -5.81 9.80 -4.56
CA VAL A 15 -4.49 9.37 -5.09
C VAL A 15 -3.60 10.55 -5.49
N SER A 16 -4.19 11.67 -5.94
CA SER A 16 -3.44 12.82 -6.47
C SER A 16 -3.79 14.15 -5.79
N GLY A 17 -4.83 14.17 -4.96
CA GLY A 17 -5.33 15.39 -4.34
C GLY A 17 -6.19 16.25 -5.27
N GLY A 18 -6.85 15.65 -6.26
CA GLY A 18 -7.85 16.29 -7.12
C GLY A 18 -7.47 16.41 -8.59
N CYS A 19 -6.25 16.05 -8.98
CA CYS A 19 -5.80 16.24 -10.37
C CYS A 19 -6.37 15.20 -11.34
N VAL A 20 -6.38 13.92 -10.95
CA VAL A 20 -6.75 12.79 -11.84
C VAL A 20 -7.95 11.98 -11.32
N GLU A 21 -8.52 12.33 -10.17
CA GLU A 21 -9.59 11.57 -9.53
C GLU A 21 -10.81 11.37 -10.42
N GLY A 22 -11.18 12.36 -11.24
CA GLY A 22 -12.30 12.25 -12.18
C GLY A 22 -12.06 11.17 -13.24
N ALA A 23 -10.87 11.16 -13.86
CA ALA A 23 -10.51 10.17 -14.86
C ALA A 23 -10.36 8.76 -14.24
N ILE A 24 -9.83 8.67 -13.01
CA ILE A 24 -9.74 7.41 -12.28
C ILE A 24 -11.13 6.88 -11.92
N HIS A 25 -12.05 7.76 -11.53
CA HIS A 25 -13.43 7.39 -11.24
C HIS A 25 -14.09 6.75 -12.48
N GLU A 26 -14.00 7.38 -13.65
CA GLU A 26 -14.54 6.84 -14.89
C GLU A 26 -13.89 5.48 -15.24
N ALA A 27 -12.57 5.38 -15.17
CA ALA A 27 -11.87 4.13 -15.41
C ALA A 27 -12.27 3.04 -14.40
N SER A 28 -12.52 3.41 -13.14
CA SER A 28 -12.98 2.48 -12.09
C SER A 28 -14.40 1.96 -12.36
N LEU A 29 -15.30 2.79 -12.87
CA LEU A 29 -16.64 2.35 -13.26
C LEU A 29 -16.59 1.34 -14.42
N GLU A 30 -15.63 1.49 -15.34
CA GLU A 30 -15.43 0.52 -16.41
C GLU A 30 -14.86 -0.81 -15.85
N VAL A 31 -13.91 -0.75 -14.92
CA VAL A 31 -13.39 -1.94 -14.22
C VAL A 31 -14.51 -2.66 -13.46
N LEU A 32 -15.42 -1.93 -12.80
CA LEU A 32 -16.58 -2.53 -12.12
C LEU A 32 -17.50 -3.28 -13.10
N LYS A 33 -17.74 -2.73 -14.31
CA LYS A 33 -18.57 -3.36 -15.34
C LYS A 33 -17.92 -4.59 -15.96
N THR A 34 -16.65 -4.47 -16.32
CA THR A 34 -15.91 -5.53 -17.03
C THR A 34 -15.33 -6.58 -16.08
N LYS A 35 -15.22 -6.27 -14.80
CA LYS A 35 -14.53 -7.07 -13.76
C LYS A 35 -13.06 -7.36 -14.12
N THR A 36 -12.47 -6.52 -14.95
CA THR A 36 -11.10 -6.66 -15.44
C THR A 36 -10.26 -5.53 -14.89
N SER A 37 -9.26 -5.86 -14.06
CA SER A 37 -8.30 -4.91 -13.53
C SER A 37 -7.41 -4.36 -14.62
N GLN A 38 -6.97 -3.10 -14.50
CA GLN A 38 -6.12 -2.44 -15.49
C GLN A 38 -5.11 -1.50 -14.87
N SER A 39 -3.98 -1.32 -15.55
CA SER A 39 -3.02 -0.27 -15.24
C SER A 39 -3.27 0.93 -16.15
N VAL A 40 -3.22 2.14 -15.57
CA VAL A 40 -3.37 3.41 -16.28
C VAL A 40 -2.23 4.35 -15.88
N THR A 41 -1.79 5.15 -16.84
CA THR A 41 -0.75 6.15 -16.62
C THR A 41 -1.27 7.51 -17.07
N TYR A 42 -1.16 8.50 -16.21
CA TYR A 42 -1.47 9.90 -16.53
C TYR A 42 -0.17 10.71 -16.45
N GLY A 43 0.14 11.47 -17.49
CA GLY A 43 1.39 12.24 -17.57
C GLY A 43 1.30 13.45 -18.51
N VAL A 44 2.38 14.24 -18.56
CA VAL A 44 2.45 15.52 -19.30
C VAL A 44 2.47 15.33 -20.82
N SER A 45 2.76 14.13 -21.33
CA SER A 45 2.96 13.87 -22.76
C SER A 45 1.71 13.46 -23.53
N ASP A 46 0.60 13.24 -22.87
CA ASP A 46 -0.66 12.90 -23.55
C ASP A 46 -1.49 14.16 -23.79
N ASP A 47 -2.04 14.31 -25.00
CA ASP A 47 -3.01 15.38 -25.32
C ASP A 47 -4.21 15.40 -24.34
N ASN A 48 -4.44 14.28 -23.64
CA ASN A 48 -5.37 14.13 -22.53
C ASN A 48 -4.84 14.70 -21.18
N ALA A 49 -3.54 14.94 -21.01
CA ALA A 49 -2.98 15.46 -19.75
C ALA A 49 -3.49 16.88 -19.45
N PHE A 50 -3.69 17.68 -20.48
CA PHE A 50 -4.35 19.01 -20.34
C PHE A 50 -5.82 18.89 -19.96
N ALA A 51 -6.53 17.85 -20.44
CA ALA A 51 -7.91 17.59 -20.10
C ALA A 51 -8.08 17.05 -18.66
N VAL A 52 -7.04 16.41 -18.10
CA VAL A 52 -7.06 15.79 -16.76
C VAL A 52 -6.47 16.71 -15.70
N GLY A 53 -5.86 17.85 -16.07
CA GLY A 53 -5.48 18.91 -15.11
C GLY A 53 -4.23 18.65 -14.28
N LEU A 54 -3.27 17.82 -14.75
CA LEU A 54 -1.95 17.63 -14.11
C LEU A 54 -1.08 18.89 -14.27
N THR A 55 -1.35 19.91 -13.45
CA THR A 55 -0.63 21.20 -13.48
C THR A 55 0.81 21.09 -12.95
N CYS A 56 1.16 20.02 -12.25
CA CYS A 56 2.50 19.82 -11.65
C CYS A 56 3.53 19.19 -12.59
N GLY A 57 3.13 18.77 -13.79
CA GLY A 57 4.06 18.20 -14.79
C GLY A 57 4.62 16.83 -14.45
N GLY A 58 3.99 16.09 -13.52
CA GLY A 58 4.41 14.75 -13.12
C GLY A 58 3.71 13.64 -13.93
N THR A 59 4.20 12.42 -13.76
CA THR A 59 3.54 11.20 -14.24
C THR A 59 3.09 10.38 -13.05
N ILE A 60 1.85 9.87 -13.10
CA ILE A 60 1.31 8.97 -12.09
C ILE A 60 0.89 7.66 -12.76
N GLU A 61 1.42 6.56 -12.23
CA GLU A 61 1.05 5.20 -12.63
C GLU A 61 0.10 4.63 -11.59
N LEU A 62 -0.99 4.05 -12.03
CA LEU A 62 -2.06 3.53 -11.19
C LEU A 62 -2.44 2.12 -11.63
N TYR A 63 -2.66 1.25 -10.67
CA TYR A 63 -3.28 -0.04 -10.89
C TYR A 63 -4.70 -0.02 -10.31
N ILE A 64 -5.71 -0.15 -11.19
CA ILE A 64 -7.12 -0.19 -10.82
C ILE A 64 -7.54 -1.65 -10.76
N GLN A 65 -7.89 -2.10 -9.58
CA GLN A 65 -8.18 -3.49 -9.30
C GLN A 65 -9.67 -3.69 -9.04
N TYR A 66 -10.28 -4.68 -9.71
CA TYR A 66 -11.57 -5.19 -9.32
C TYR A 66 -11.46 -6.03 -8.05
N VAL A 67 -12.31 -5.74 -7.07
CA VAL A 67 -12.30 -6.43 -5.77
C VAL A 67 -13.71 -6.92 -5.44
N ASP A 68 -13.86 -8.24 -5.32
CA ASP A 68 -14.99 -8.91 -4.71
C ASP A 68 -14.50 -10.13 -3.89
N GLN A 69 -15.42 -10.84 -3.27
CA GLN A 69 -15.07 -12.00 -2.44
C GLN A 69 -14.38 -13.12 -3.24
N SER A 70 -14.63 -13.24 -4.54
CA SER A 70 -14.02 -14.26 -5.40
C SER A 70 -12.66 -13.85 -5.95
N SER A 71 -12.52 -12.58 -6.32
CA SER A 71 -11.27 -12.02 -6.89
C SER A 71 -10.23 -11.68 -5.83
N PHE A 72 -10.65 -11.46 -4.57
CA PHE A 72 -9.76 -11.19 -3.45
C PHE A 72 -10.28 -11.84 -2.14
N PRO A 73 -10.23 -13.18 -2.04
CA PRO A 73 -10.78 -13.90 -0.89
C PRO A 73 -10.11 -13.53 0.45
N ASP A 74 -8.83 -13.15 0.44
CA ASP A 74 -8.06 -12.79 1.65
C ASP A 74 -8.40 -11.39 2.19
N PHE A 75 -9.21 -10.58 1.48
CA PHE A 75 -9.45 -9.18 1.82
C PHE A 75 -10.00 -9.01 3.25
N ALA A 76 -10.97 -9.84 3.65
CA ALA A 76 -11.56 -9.77 4.99
C ALA A 76 -10.55 -10.11 6.10
N ASP A 77 -9.69 -11.09 5.87
CA ASP A 77 -8.63 -11.49 6.81
C ASP A 77 -7.55 -10.39 6.94
N ILE A 78 -7.20 -9.75 5.83
CA ILE A 78 -6.29 -8.60 5.83
C ILE A 78 -6.90 -7.44 6.62
N ALA A 79 -8.18 -7.11 6.36
CA ALA A 79 -8.88 -6.04 7.09
C ALA A 79 -8.91 -6.32 8.60
N ALA A 80 -9.25 -7.54 9.01
CA ALA A 80 -9.23 -7.94 10.41
C ALA A 80 -7.83 -7.82 11.04
N LYS A 81 -6.77 -8.20 10.32
CA LYS A 81 -5.39 -8.02 10.80
C LYS A 81 -5.02 -6.55 11.00
N ILE A 82 -5.47 -5.67 10.09
CA ILE A 82 -5.23 -4.22 10.19
C ILE A 82 -5.95 -3.65 11.41
N GLU A 83 -7.22 -4.01 11.63
CA GLU A 83 -8.00 -3.59 12.80
C GLU A 83 -7.37 -4.07 14.11
N ASP A 84 -6.89 -5.31 14.14
CA ASP A 84 -6.15 -5.89 15.27
C ASP A 84 -4.73 -5.31 15.46
N LYS A 85 -4.31 -4.34 14.63
CA LYS A 85 -2.96 -3.77 14.64
C LYS A 85 -1.86 -4.81 14.44
N LYS A 86 -2.14 -5.87 13.70
CA LYS A 86 -1.16 -6.87 13.28
C LYS A 86 -0.52 -6.43 11.96
N ALA A 87 0.80 -6.59 11.86
CA ALA A 87 1.52 -6.25 10.64
C ALA A 87 1.17 -7.24 9.52
N VAL A 88 0.72 -6.72 8.39
CA VAL A 88 0.42 -7.49 7.17
C VAL A 88 0.86 -6.69 5.95
N ALA A 89 1.32 -7.36 4.92
CA ALA A 89 1.58 -6.72 3.62
C ALA A 89 0.91 -7.52 2.50
N VAL A 90 0.59 -6.81 1.43
CA VAL A 90 0.05 -7.37 0.19
C VAL A 90 1.02 -7.01 -0.93
N ALA A 91 1.58 -8.00 -1.58
CA ALA A 91 2.44 -7.84 -2.75
C ALA A 91 1.63 -8.23 -3.99
N THR A 92 1.33 -7.27 -4.84
CA THR A 92 0.52 -7.44 -6.05
C THR A 92 1.37 -7.27 -7.30
N LEU A 93 1.29 -8.21 -8.23
CA LEU A 93 1.91 -8.12 -9.54
C LEU A 93 1.15 -7.10 -10.40
N VAL A 94 1.73 -5.93 -10.64
CA VAL A 94 1.07 -4.82 -11.35
C VAL A 94 1.59 -4.60 -12.76
N SER A 95 2.76 -5.17 -13.11
CA SER A 95 3.32 -5.15 -14.46
C SER A 95 4.17 -6.40 -14.68
N ALA A 96 3.84 -7.17 -15.71
CA ALA A 96 4.56 -8.35 -16.19
C ALA A 96 3.99 -8.75 -17.56
N GLU A 97 4.60 -9.72 -18.24
CA GLU A 97 4.07 -10.31 -19.48
C GLU A 97 2.73 -11.04 -19.25
N SER A 98 2.54 -11.62 -18.05
CA SER A 98 1.32 -12.35 -17.66
C SER A 98 1.12 -12.35 -16.15
N GLY A 99 -0.07 -12.75 -15.70
CA GLY A 99 -0.36 -12.92 -14.28
C GLY A 99 -0.61 -11.62 -13.51
N ILE A 100 -0.79 -10.49 -14.20
CA ILE A 100 -1.11 -9.21 -13.55
C ILE A 100 -2.32 -9.39 -12.64
N GLY A 101 -2.23 -8.88 -11.41
CA GLY A 101 -3.24 -9.05 -10.37
C GLY A 101 -2.98 -10.24 -9.43
N ALA A 102 -2.03 -11.12 -9.74
CA ALA A 102 -1.57 -12.16 -8.82
C ALA A 102 -0.99 -11.54 -7.54
N ARG A 103 -1.19 -12.20 -6.40
CA ARG A 103 -0.87 -11.64 -5.08
C ARG A 103 -0.21 -12.62 -4.15
N ILE A 104 0.58 -12.05 -3.27
CA ILE A 104 1.06 -12.70 -2.05
C ILE A 104 0.65 -11.85 -0.87
N VAL A 105 -0.02 -12.47 0.09
CA VAL A 105 -0.33 -11.87 1.40
C VAL A 105 0.67 -12.41 2.40
N LEU A 106 1.32 -11.52 3.15
CA LEU A 106 2.36 -11.95 4.09
C LEU A 106 2.28 -11.21 5.42
N THR A 107 2.72 -11.91 6.44
CA THR A 107 3.01 -11.39 7.78
C THR A 107 4.51 -11.48 8.06
N LYS A 108 4.93 -11.23 9.29
CA LYS A 108 6.35 -11.40 9.67
C LYS A 108 6.82 -12.85 9.56
N SER A 109 5.94 -13.84 9.83
CA SER A 109 6.27 -15.27 9.87
C SER A 109 5.78 -16.05 8.64
N ASP A 110 4.65 -15.65 8.07
CA ASP A 110 3.92 -16.45 7.09
C ASP A 110 3.75 -15.69 5.77
N ALA A 111 3.54 -16.45 4.70
CA ALA A 111 3.16 -15.92 3.40
C ALA A 111 2.23 -16.92 2.70
N SER A 112 1.24 -16.40 1.97
CA SER A 112 0.27 -17.16 1.17
C SER A 112 0.06 -16.52 -0.19
N GLY A 113 -0.30 -17.30 -1.19
CA GLY A 113 -0.47 -16.85 -2.57
C GLY A 113 0.78 -17.08 -3.42
N SER A 114 0.74 -16.64 -4.68
CA SER A 114 1.84 -16.76 -5.64
C SER A 114 1.70 -15.72 -6.74
N LEU A 115 2.81 -15.26 -7.27
CA LEU A 115 2.91 -14.40 -8.47
C LEU A 115 3.07 -15.23 -9.76
N GLY A 116 3.00 -16.57 -9.66
CA GLY A 116 3.07 -17.49 -10.79
C GLY A 116 4.44 -18.16 -11.02
N ASN A 117 5.48 -17.74 -10.31
CA ASN A 117 6.82 -18.27 -10.39
C ASN A 117 7.47 -18.35 -9.00
N THR A 118 7.92 -19.51 -8.57
CA THR A 118 8.48 -19.75 -7.25
C THR A 118 9.71 -18.87 -6.93
N GLN A 119 10.55 -18.59 -7.92
CA GLN A 119 11.73 -17.72 -7.71
C GLN A 119 11.31 -16.27 -7.54
N LEU A 120 10.36 -15.79 -8.35
CA LEU A 120 9.75 -14.46 -8.21
C LEU A 120 9.02 -14.33 -6.86
N ASP A 121 8.26 -15.36 -6.44
CA ASP A 121 7.59 -15.41 -5.14
C ASP A 121 8.58 -15.21 -4.00
N HIS A 122 9.69 -15.93 -4.04
CA HIS A 122 10.74 -15.85 -3.00
C HIS A 122 11.33 -14.44 -2.92
N ALA A 123 11.72 -13.86 -4.04
CA ALA A 123 12.27 -12.49 -4.10
C ALA A 123 11.24 -11.43 -3.64
N ALA A 124 9.99 -11.58 -4.06
CA ALA A 124 8.91 -10.68 -3.66
C ALA A 124 8.61 -10.77 -2.16
N ILE A 125 8.58 -11.98 -1.57
CA ILE A 125 8.38 -12.20 -0.14
C ILE A 125 9.51 -11.59 0.68
N GLU A 126 10.78 -11.77 0.28
CA GLU A 126 11.92 -11.16 0.97
C GLU A 126 11.84 -9.63 0.93
N GLY A 127 11.64 -9.06 -0.25
CA GLY A 127 11.48 -7.62 -0.43
C GLY A 127 10.30 -7.04 0.33
N ALA A 128 9.15 -7.72 0.29
CA ALA A 128 7.95 -7.27 0.99
C ALA A 128 8.09 -7.37 2.52
N ARG A 129 8.79 -8.39 3.06
CA ARG A 129 9.10 -8.45 4.51
C ARG A 129 9.98 -7.29 4.95
N ALA A 130 10.99 -6.95 4.15
CA ALA A 130 11.84 -5.79 4.45
C ALA A 130 11.01 -4.51 4.48
N LEU A 131 10.14 -4.29 3.50
CA LEU A 131 9.22 -3.14 3.46
C LEU A 131 8.25 -3.12 4.65
N LEU A 132 7.66 -4.27 4.99
CA LEU A 132 6.74 -4.41 6.12
C LEU A 132 7.42 -4.09 7.46
N ASN A 133 8.66 -4.50 7.65
CA ASN A 133 9.43 -4.21 8.87
C ASN A 133 9.68 -2.70 9.06
N HIS A 134 9.75 -1.95 7.96
CA HIS A 134 9.89 -0.49 7.96
C HIS A 134 8.55 0.26 7.83
N GLY A 135 7.43 -0.45 7.66
CA GLY A 135 6.12 0.16 7.42
C GLY A 135 6.09 0.98 6.12
N THR A 136 6.82 0.54 5.10
CA THR A 136 6.98 1.27 3.84
C THR A 136 6.21 0.58 2.73
N THR A 137 5.38 1.34 2.01
CA THR A 137 4.72 0.93 0.76
C THR A 137 5.57 1.35 -0.43
N LYS A 138 5.91 0.41 -1.31
CA LYS A 138 6.79 0.66 -2.47
C LYS A 138 6.60 -0.40 -3.56
N THR A 139 6.90 -0.02 -4.82
CA THR A 139 7.02 -0.97 -5.93
C THR A 139 8.45 -1.57 -5.95
N LEU A 140 8.51 -2.90 -5.97
CA LEU A 140 9.73 -3.65 -6.27
C LEU A 140 9.84 -3.81 -7.78
N LYS A 141 11.03 -3.56 -8.32
CA LYS A 141 11.39 -3.80 -9.71
C LYS A 141 12.30 -5.02 -9.76
N LEU A 142 11.87 -6.05 -10.48
CA LEU A 142 12.52 -7.37 -10.51
C LEU A 142 12.59 -7.88 -11.95
N GLY A 143 13.45 -8.87 -12.19
CA GLY A 143 13.40 -9.68 -13.38
C GLY A 143 12.32 -10.76 -13.29
N PRO A 144 12.06 -11.49 -14.40
CA PRO A 144 11.01 -12.50 -14.47
C PRO A 144 11.14 -13.64 -13.46
N ASN A 145 12.39 -13.94 -13.03
CA ASN A 145 12.67 -14.95 -12.00
C ASN A 145 13.07 -14.31 -10.64
N GLY A 146 12.74 -13.06 -10.42
CA GLY A 146 13.07 -12.37 -9.18
C GLY A 146 14.48 -11.76 -9.12
N GLU A 147 15.16 -11.62 -10.25
CA GLU A 147 16.48 -11.01 -10.32
C GLU A 147 16.41 -9.54 -9.91
N ASN A 148 17.36 -9.12 -9.07
CA ASN A 148 17.49 -7.73 -8.66
C ASN A 148 18.09 -6.86 -9.78
N ARG A 149 17.75 -5.56 -9.76
CA ARG A 149 18.24 -4.55 -10.70
C ARG A 149 17.77 -4.73 -12.14
N MET A 150 16.65 -5.41 -12.30
CA MET A 150 15.89 -5.49 -13.54
C MET A 150 14.55 -4.77 -13.33
N ASP A 151 13.80 -4.48 -14.39
CA ASP A 151 12.53 -3.74 -14.33
C ASP A 151 11.42 -4.36 -15.21
N ASP A 152 11.63 -5.61 -15.62
CA ASP A 152 10.66 -6.35 -16.44
C ASP A 152 9.36 -6.64 -15.69
N VAL A 153 9.47 -6.79 -14.35
CA VAL A 153 8.36 -7.11 -13.47
C VAL A 153 8.23 -6.06 -12.39
N SER A 154 7.01 -5.58 -12.16
CA SER A 154 6.69 -4.65 -11.08
C SER A 154 5.76 -5.31 -10.06
N VAL A 155 6.20 -5.39 -8.82
CA VAL A 155 5.42 -5.89 -7.70
C VAL A 155 5.14 -4.73 -6.75
N PHE A 156 3.89 -4.30 -6.66
CA PHE A 156 3.48 -3.26 -5.72
C PHE A 156 3.24 -3.88 -4.34
N VAL A 157 3.97 -3.39 -3.35
CA VAL A 157 3.88 -3.87 -1.97
C VAL A 157 3.21 -2.81 -1.11
N GLU A 158 2.03 -3.13 -0.61
CA GLU A 158 1.31 -2.34 0.38
C GLU A 158 1.60 -2.89 1.77
N SER A 159 2.17 -2.05 2.64
CA SER A 159 2.54 -2.43 4.00
C SER A 159 1.62 -1.78 5.02
N PHE A 160 0.90 -2.60 5.75
CA PHE A 160 0.03 -2.20 6.86
C PHE A 160 0.72 -2.56 8.18
N ALA A 161 1.64 -1.70 8.60
CA ALA A 161 2.35 -1.86 9.87
C ALA A 161 1.64 -1.06 10.97
N PRO A 162 1.57 -1.59 12.21
CA PRO A 162 1.09 -0.80 13.33
C PRO A 162 1.99 0.41 13.56
N ALA A 163 1.42 1.45 14.17
CA ALA A 163 2.16 2.66 14.52
C ALA A 163 3.46 2.32 15.27
N PRO A 164 4.61 2.92 14.89
CA PRO A 164 5.87 2.68 15.57
C PRO A 164 5.79 3.12 17.03
N ARG A 165 6.48 2.41 17.92
CA ARG A 165 6.47 2.72 19.35
C ARG A 165 7.55 3.73 19.69
N MET A 166 7.18 4.77 20.44
CA MET A 166 8.11 5.72 21.05
C MET A 166 8.07 5.51 22.57
N ILE A 167 9.18 5.10 23.16
CA ILE A 167 9.29 4.92 24.59
C ILE A 167 10.08 6.11 25.17
N ILE A 168 9.45 6.84 26.09
CA ILE A 168 10.04 8.00 26.76
C ILE A 168 10.29 7.61 28.19
N PHE A 169 11.54 7.66 28.64
CA PHE A 169 11.92 7.38 30.00
C PHE A 169 12.03 8.68 30.83
N GLY A 170 11.27 8.74 31.92
CA GLY A 170 11.14 9.90 32.80
C GLY A 170 9.82 10.66 32.59
N ALA A 171 8.91 10.59 33.56
CA ALA A 171 7.61 11.28 33.52
C ALA A 171 7.75 12.68 34.12
N ILE A 172 8.42 13.59 33.43
CA ILE A 172 8.63 15.00 33.79
C ILE A 172 8.01 15.90 32.70
N ASP A 173 8.00 17.21 32.93
CA ASP A 173 7.33 18.18 32.04
C ASP A 173 7.77 18.06 30.57
N PHE A 174 9.06 17.84 30.31
CA PHE A 174 9.59 17.65 28.97
C PHE A 174 9.01 16.39 28.29
N ALA A 175 8.78 15.32 29.06
CA ALA A 175 8.20 14.09 28.54
C ALA A 175 6.78 14.33 27.98
N ALA A 176 6.00 15.19 28.65
CA ALA A 176 4.66 15.56 28.17
C ALA A 176 4.70 16.28 26.81
N ALA A 177 5.66 17.18 26.59
CA ALA A 177 5.84 17.86 25.32
C ALA A 177 6.29 16.89 24.21
N VAL A 178 7.29 16.04 24.48
CA VAL A 178 7.78 15.01 23.55
C VAL A 178 6.66 14.01 23.20
N ALA A 179 5.86 13.58 24.18
CA ALA A 179 4.75 12.67 23.96
C ALA A 179 3.68 13.26 23.03
N ARG A 180 3.35 14.57 23.16
CA ARG A 180 2.42 15.25 22.24
C ARG A 180 2.95 15.28 20.82
N ILE A 181 4.23 15.61 20.63
CA ILE A 181 4.88 15.62 19.32
C ILE A 181 4.90 14.20 18.75
N GLY A 182 5.28 13.21 19.54
CA GLY A 182 5.29 11.80 19.12
C GLY A 182 3.91 11.33 18.65
N LYS A 183 2.85 11.65 19.40
CA LYS A 183 1.46 11.35 18.99
C LYS A 183 1.08 12.06 17.68
N PHE A 184 1.43 13.33 17.55
CA PHE A 184 1.18 14.09 16.33
C PHE A 184 1.89 13.47 15.11
N MET A 185 3.08 12.92 15.31
CA MET A 185 3.84 12.20 14.28
C MET A 185 3.36 10.76 14.03
N GLY A 186 2.28 10.31 14.69
CA GLY A 186 1.71 8.99 14.48
C GLY A 186 2.36 7.86 15.28
N TYR A 187 3.18 8.15 16.28
CA TYR A 187 3.76 7.13 17.16
C TYR A 187 2.76 6.64 18.22
N TYR A 188 2.84 5.35 18.55
CA TYR A 188 2.29 4.83 19.79
C TYR A 188 3.24 5.17 20.93
N VAL A 189 2.90 6.21 21.72
CA VAL A 189 3.79 6.76 22.75
C VAL A 189 3.54 6.07 24.08
N ILE A 190 4.63 5.61 24.71
CA ILE A 190 4.67 5.02 26.06
C ILE A 190 5.61 5.89 26.90
N VAL A 191 5.12 6.40 28.02
CA VAL A 191 5.94 7.11 28.99
C VAL A 191 6.18 6.17 30.18
N CYS A 192 7.44 6.00 30.57
CA CYS A 192 7.84 5.12 31.65
C CYS A 192 8.61 5.94 32.69
N ASP A 193 8.38 5.69 34.01
CA ASP A 193 9.19 6.23 35.07
C ASP A 193 9.56 5.14 36.09
N ALA A 194 10.78 5.17 36.58
CA ALA A 194 11.25 4.23 37.60
C ALA A 194 10.66 4.50 38.98
N ARG A 195 10.14 5.71 39.21
CA ARG A 195 9.52 6.14 40.46
C ARG A 195 8.03 5.86 40.39
N ALA A 196 7.52 4.96 41.25
CA ALA A 196 6.12 4.53 41.26
C ALA A 196 5.11 5.70 41.42
N LEU A 197 5.53 6.83 41.98
CA LEU A 197 4.70 8.02 42.15
C LEU A 197 4.35 8.71 40.81
N PHE A 198 5.16 8.49 39.74
CA PHE A 198 5.03 9.13 38.45
C PHE A 198 4.67 8.14 37.32
N ALA A 199 4.49 6.85 37.62
CA ALA A 199 4.19 5.78 36.67
C ALA A 199 2.67 5.54 36.52
#